data_73613e6bfa3f041d07066781b9285676
#
_entry.id   73613e6bfa3f041d07066781b9285676
#
_cell.length_a   1.000
_cell.length_b   1.000
_cell.length_c   1.000
_cell.angle_alpha   90.00
_cell.angle_beta   90.00
_cell.angle_gamma   90.00
#
_symmetry.space_group_name_H-M   'P 1'
#
loop_
_entity.id
_entity.type
_entity.pdbx_description
1 polymer ?
#
loop_
_entity_poly.entity_id
_entity_poly.type
_entity_poly.pdbx_seq_one_letter_code
_entity_poly.pdbx_strand_id
1 'polypeptide(L)'
;YSTANCVVFPGTHDNNTSIGWYKEVPESVRDNYRRYLSVDGSSPSWDLVRAASASVARIALYPLQDLLCLDESARFNTPGVAEGNWSWRVTDAQLDNLEEESSDYLREITRMHGRLPSSEPADTQKQN
;
A
#
# COMPACT_ATOMS: atom_id res chain seq x y z
N TYR A 1 7.96 13.49 -10.46
CA TYR A 1 6.81 14.07 -9.76
C TYR A 1 7.27 15.39 -9.12
N SER A 2 6.77 16.51 -9.61
CA SER A 2 7.21 17.84 -9.21
C SER A 2 6.22 18.56 -8.27
N THR A 3 5.05 17.97 -7.99
CA THR A 3 4.05 18.59 -7.13
C THR A 3 3.69 17.67 -5.96
N ALA A 4 3.66 18.24 -4.75
CA ALA A 4 3.23 17.52 -3.55
C ALA A 4 1.69 17.45 -3.41
N ASN A 5 0.96 18.31 -4.09
CA ASN A 5 -0.52 18.33 -4.03
C ASN A 5 -1.13 17.25 -4.92
N CYS A 6 -0.83 16.00 -4.58
CA CYS A 6 -1.34 14.81 -5.27
C CYS A 6 -1.57 13.67 -4.28
N VAL A 7 -2.24 12.64 -4.78
CA VAL A 7 -2.45 11.38 -4.07
C VAL A 7 -1.66 10.29 -4.79
N VAL A 8 -0.98 9.45 -4.04
CA VAL A 8 -0.31 8.25 -4.56
C VAL A 8 -0.96 6.99 -3.99
N PHE A 9 -1.06 5.97 -4.82
CA PHE A 9 -1.54 4.65 -4.43
C PHE A 9 -0.91 3.58 -5.35
N PRO A 10 -0.59 2.38 -4.84
CA PRO A 10 -0.02 1.29 -5.64
C PRO A 10 -0.97 0.78 -6.71
N GLY A 11 -2.27 0.84 -6.46
CA GLY A 11 -3.31 0.39 -7.37
C GLY A 11 -4.69 0.83 -6.93
N THR A 12 -5.67 0.70 -7.83
CA THR A 12 -7.09 0.96 -7.60
C THR A 12 -7.87 -0.35 -7.50
N HIS A 13 -9.19 -0.25 -7.31
CA HIS A 13 -10.09 -1.40 -7.35
C HIS A 13 -10.08 -2.15 -8.70
N ASP A 14 -9.67 -1.51 -9.78
CA ASP A 14 -9.58 -2.11 -11.12
C ASP A 14 -8.27 -2.87 -11.36
N ASN A 15 -7.27 -2.66 -10.53
CA ASN A 15 -5.97 -3.30 -10.66
C ASN A 15 -5.95 -4.64 -9.92
N ASN A 16 -5.05 -5.53 -10.36
CA ASN A 16 -4.69 -6.70 -9.56
C ASN A 16 -4.04 -6.26 -8.25
N THR A 17 -3.99 -7.16 -7.26
CA THR A 17 -3.16 -6.94 -6.06
C THR A 17 -1.69 -6.80 -6.47
N SER A 18 -0.87 -6.17 -5.65
CA SER A 18 0.56 -5.99 -5.97
C SER A 18 1.28 -7.31 -6.16
N ILE A 19 0.97 -8.33 -5.37
CA ILE A 19 1.52 -9.69 -5.53
C ILE A 19 1.02 -10.33 -6.82
N GLY A 20 -0.28 -10.26 -7.11
CA GLY A 20 -0.85 -10.79 -8.34
C GLY A 20 -0.25 -10.12 -9.58
N TRP A 21 -0.11 -8.80 -9.57
CA TRP A 21 0.55 -8.06 -10.64
C TRP A 21 2.00 -8.52 -10.83
N TYR A 22 2.78 -8.63 -9.77
CA TYR A 22 4.18 -9.05 -9.86
C TYR A 22 4.35 -10.46 -10.44
N LYS A 23 3.41 -11.36 -10.14
CA LYS A 23 3.40 -12.72 -10.71
C LYS A 23 3.05 -12.74 -12.19
N GLU A 24 2.11 -11.92 -12.64
CA GLU A 24 1.60 -11.97 -14.02
C GLU A 24 2.46 -11.23 -15.03
N VAL A 25 3.24 -10.21 -14.61
CA VAL A 25 4.07 -9.45 -15.55
C VAL A 25 5.28 -10.23 -16.03
N PRO A 26 5.80 -9.95 -17.25
CA PRO A 26 7.00 -10.59 -17.77
C PRO A 26 8.23 -10.35 -16.89
N GLU A 27 9.20 -11.26 -16.95
CA GLU A 27 10.46 -11.15 -16.18
C GLU A 27 11.21 -9.84 -16.44
N SER A 28 11.17 -9.32 -17.66
CA SER A 28 11.79 -8.02 -17.99
C SER A 28 11.19 -6.87 -17.18
N VAL A 29 9.89 -6.92 -16.90
CA VAL A 29 9.21 -5.92 -16.06
C VAL A 29 9.58 -6.13 -14.59
N ARG A 30 9.62 -7.37 -14.10
CA ARG A 30 10.07 -7.68 -12.74
C ARG A 30 11.52 -7.28 -12.51
N ASP A 31 12.40 -7.52 -13.46
CA ASP A 31 13.81 -7.11 -13.38
C ASP A 31 13.94 -5.58 -13.28
N ASN A 32 13.22 -4.85 -14.12
CA ASN A 32 13.17 -3.39 -14.06
C ASN A 32 12.64 -2.87 -12.71
N TYR A 33 11.57 -3.48 -12.21
CA TYR A 33 10.99 -3.18 -10.90
C TYR A 33 12.02 -3.37 -9.78
N ARG A 34 12.69 -4.53 -9.73
CA ARG A 34 13.71 -4.82 -8.71
C ARG A 34 14.87 -3.82 -8.76
N ARG A 35 15.34 -3.49 -9.94
CA ARG A 35 16.43 -2.52 -10.13
C ARG A 35 16.01 -1.11 -9.71
N TYR A 36 14.85 -0.67 -10.18
CA TYR A 36 14.36 0.68 -9.89
C TYR A 36 14.11 0.91 -8.40
N LEU A 37 13.53 -0.07 -7.71
CA LEU A 37 13.24 0.03 -6.27
C LEU A 37 14.41 -0.45 -5.38
N SER A 38 15.48 -1.01 -5.95
CA SER A 38 16.59 -1.61 -5.20
C SER A 38 16.13 -2.70 -4.22
N VAL A 39 15.29 -3.60 -4.71
CA VAL A 39 14.69 -4.70 -3.94
C VAL A 39 14.95 -6.04 -4.61
N ASP A 40 14.74 -7.14 -3.89
CA ASP A 40 14.89 -8.50 -4.41
C ASP A 40 13.58 -9.09 -4.98
N GLY A 41 12.45 -8.41 -4.79
CA GLY A 41 11.13 -8.86 -5.24
C GLY A 41 10.48 -9.92 -4.34
N SER A 42 11.00 -10.16 -3.15
CA SER A 42 10.43 -11.11 -2.19
C SER A 42 9.14 -10.61 -1.54
N SER A 43 8.91 -9.32 -1.53
CA SER A 43 7.77 -8.68 -0.85
C SER A 43 7.16 -7.53 -1.68
N PRO A 44 6.56 -7.83 -2.84
CA PRO A 44 6.09 -6.79 -3.77
C PRO A 44 5.09 -5.81 -3.16
N SER A 45 4.19 -6.27 -2.30
CA SER A 45 3.22 -5.40 -1.62
C SER A 45 3.92 -4.33 -0.76
N TRP A 46 4.82 -4.76 0.10
CA TRP A 46 5.54 -3.83 0.98
C TRP A 46 6.53 -2.95 0.24
N ASP A 47 7.14 -3.43 -0.84
CA ASP A 47 7.99 -2.62 -1.69
C ASP A 47 7.23 -1.42 -2.27
N LEU A 48 6.01 -1.66 -2.78
CA LEU A 48 5.16 -0.59 -3.33
C LEU A 48 4.58 0.32 -2.24
N VAL A 49 4.22 -0.22 -1.08
CA VAL A 49 3.80 0.60 0.08
C VAL A 49 4.93 1.54 0.51
N ARG A 50 6.17 1.04 0.61
CA ARG A 50 7.34 1.88 0.93
C ARG A 50 7.59 2.94 -0.14
N ALA A 51 7.55 2.58 -1.42
CA ALA A 51 7.73 3.52 -2.52
C ALA A 51 6.68 4.63 -2.51
N ALA A 52 5.41 4.29 -2.27
CA ALA A 52 4.34 5.26 -2.13
C ALA A 52 4.52 6.16 -0.91
N SER A 53 4.92 5.58 0.24
CA SER A 53 5.21 6.33 1.47
C SER A 53 6.36 7.33 1.30
N ALA A 54 7.39 6.96 0.54
CA ALA A 54 8.57 7.78 0.26
C ALA A 54 8.34 8.86 -0.79
N SER A 55 7.19 8.86 -1.46
CA SER A 55 6.87 9.82 -2.51
C SER A 55 6.65 11.24 -1.96
N VAL A 56 6.64 12.23 -2.85
CA VAL A 56 6.31 13.62 -2.51
C VAL A 56 4.82 13.86 -2.29
N ALA A 57 3.96 12.89 -2.57
CA ALA A 57 2.52 13.02 -2.51
C ALA A 57 2.04 13.39 -1.10
N ARG A 58 1.09 14.32 -1.02
CA ARG A 58 0.49 14.74 0.24
C ARG A 58 -0.28 13.60 0.93
N ILE A 59 -0.92 12.75 0.14
CA ILE A 59 -1.69 11.61 0.63
C ILE A 59 -1.16 10.34 -0.02
N ALA A 60 -0.90 9.32 0.78
CA ALA A 60 -0.61 7.97 0.32
C ALA A 60 -1.74 7.03 0.77
N LEU A 61 -2.33 6.30 -0.18
CA LEU A 61 -3.40 5.34 0.07
C LEU A 61 -2.89 3.94 -0.28
N TYR A 62 -3.24 2.96 0.53
CA TYR A 62 -2.83 1.57 0.34
C TYR A 62 -4.06 0.67 0.29
N PRO A 63 -4.19 -0.21 -0.72
CA PRO A 63 -5.21 -1.24 -0.71
C PRO A 63 -5.02 -2.18 0.49
N LEU A 64 -6.11 -2.54 1.14
CA LEU A 64 -6.06 -3.47 2.27
C LEU A 64 -5.47 -4.83 1.87
N GLN A 65 -5.75 -5.28 0.65
CA GLN A 65 -5.20 -6.52 0.10
C GLN A 65 -3.66 -6.50 0.05
N ASP A 66 -3.06 -5.35 -0.22
CA ASP A 66 -1.61 -5.22 -0.24
C ASP A 66 -1.00 -5.21 1.16
N LEU A 67 -1.67 -4.56 2.12
CA LEU A 67 -1.23 -4.60 3.53
C LEU A 67 -1.34 -6.01 4.13
N LEU A 68 -2.26 -6.83 3.63
CA LEU A 68 -2.43 -8.24 4.00
C LEU A 68 -1.59 -9.19 3.14
N CYS A 69 -0.82 -8.68 2.19
CA CYS A 69 0.00 -9.47 1.26
C CYS A 69 -0.81 -10.56 0.51
N LEU A 70 -2.01 -10.23 0.06
CA LEU A 70 -2.88 -11.16 -0.65
C LEU A 70 -2.57 -11.19 -2.15
N ASP A 71 -2.76 -12.35 -2.75
CA ASP A 71 -2.56 -12.59 -4.18
C ASP A 71 -3.79 -12.21 -5.03
N GLU A 72 -3.78 -12.60 -6.29
CA GLU A 72 -4.83 -12.32 -7.27
C GLU A 72 -6.23 -12.78 -6.87
N SER A 73 -6.34 -13.75 -5.96
CA SER A 73 -7.65 -14.22 -5.44
C SER A 73 -8.41 -13.14 -4.67
N ALA A 74 -7.71 -12.14 -4.15
CA ALA A 74 -8.29 -11.00 -3.46
C ALA A 74 -8.53 -9.78 -4.37
N ARG A 75 -8.32 -9.89 -5.67
CA ARG A 75 -8.63 -8.82 -6.62
C ARG A 75 -10.10 -8.43 -6.54
N PHE A 76 -10.38 -7.14 -6.50
CA PHE A 76 -11.73 -6.63 -6.28
C PHE A 76 -12.54 -6.55 -7.57
N ASN A 77 -11.95 -6.02 -8.64
CA ASN A 77 -12.60 -5.86 -9.92
C ASN A 77 -11.65 -6.19 -11.08
N THR A 78 -12.17 -6.90 -12.08
CA THR A 78 -11.47 -7.18 -13.33
C THR A 78 -12.24 -6.53 -14.46
N PRO A 79 -11.75 -5.41 -15.04
CA PRO A 79 -12.40 -4.74 -16.16
C PRO A 79 -12.63 -5.69 -17.35
N GLY A 80 -13.79 -5.62 -17.96
CA GLY A 80 -14.16 -6.48 -19.09
C GLY A 80 -14.68 -7.87 -18.72
N VAL A 81 -14.70 -8.23 -17.43
CA VAL A 81 -15.30 -9.47 -16.92
C VAL A 81 -16.65 -9.16 -16.31
N ALA A 82 -17.69 -9.89 -16.70
CA ALA A 82 -19.08 -9.60 -16.30
C ALA A 82 -19.42 -10.10 -14.90
N GLU A 83 -18.75 -11.15 -14.41
CA GLU A 83 -19.11 -11.85 -13.17
C GLU A 83 -17.92 -11.92 -12.19
N GLY A 84 -18.22 -12.14 -10.90
CA GLY A 84 -17.22 -12.36 -9.87
C GLY A 84 -16.54 -11.10 -9.33
N ASN A 85 -16.93 -9.92 -9.80
CA ASN A 85 -16.39 -8.64 -9.33
C ASN A 85 -17.13 -8.14 -8.09
N TRP A 86 -16.49 -7.26 -7.30
CA TRP A 86 -17.07 -6.59 -6.13
C TRP A 86 -17.54 -7.55 -5.03
N SER A 87 -16.99 -8.76 -5.02
CA SER A 87 -17.39 -9.85 -4.11
C SER A 87 -16.40 -10.13 -2.98
N TRP A 88 -15.12 -9.75 -3.14
CA TRP A 88 -14.14 -9.97 -2.10
C TRP A 88 -14.52 -9.26 -0.79
N ARG A 89 -14.33 -9.94 0.32
CA ARG A 89 -14.53 -9.40 1.67
C ARG A 89 -13.36 -9.78 2.55
N VAL A 90 -12.94 -8.85 3.38
CA VAL A 90 -11.97 -9.13 4.45
C VAL A 90 -12.65 -9.97 5.53
N THR A 91 -11.92 -10.93 6.08
CA THR A 91 -12.37 -11.75 7.20
C THR A 91 -11.87 -11.18 8.54
N ASP A 92 -12.53 -11.56 9.65
CA ASP A 92 -12.07 -11.17 10.98
C ASP A 92 -10.65 -11.67 11.26
N ALA A 93 -10.33 -12.91 10.88
CA ALA A 93 -8.97 -13.46 11.01
C ALA A 93 -7.92 -12.65 10.23
N GLN A 94 -8.26 -12.11 9.05
CA GLN A 94 -7.38 -11.23 8.30
C GLN A 94 -7.19 -9.89 8.99
N LEU A 95 -8.22 -9.34 9.64
CA LEU A 95 -8.11 -8.10 10.42
C LEU A 95 -7.25 -8.29 11.66
N ASP A 96 -7.42 -9.41 12.37
CA ASP A 96 -6.56 -9.76 13.51
C ASP A 96 -5.10 -9.89 13.07
N ASN A 97 -4.85 -10.55 11.96
CA ASN A 97 -3.52 -10.71 11.37
C ASN A 97 -2.90 -9.36 10.94
N LEU A 98 -3.71 -8.44 10.41
CA LEU A 98 -3.27 -7.08 10.08
C LEU A 98 -2.79 -6.35 11.34
N GLU A 99 -3.53 -6.46 12.44
CA GLU A 99 -3.17 -5.83 13.71
C GLU A 99 -1.89 -6.43 14.28
N GLU A 100 -1.78 -7.76 14.32
CA GLU A 100 -0.68 -8.46 14.96
C GLU A 100 0.63 -8.42 14.16
N GLU A 101 0.57 -8.54 12.83
CA GLU A 101 1.77 -8.72 12.00
C GLU A 101 2.15 -7.49 11.18
N SER A 102 1.18 -6.69 10.74
CA SER A 102 1.42 -5.62 9.76
C SER A 102 1.38 -4.22 10.34
N SER A 103 0.62 -3.99 11.40
CA SER A 103 0.37 -2.63 11.92
C SER A 103 1.64 -1.96 12.42
N ASP A 104 2.50 -2.65 13.13
CA ASP A 104 3.76 -2.11 13.66
C ASP A 104 4.72 -1.73 12.54
N TYR A 105 4.82 -2.58 11.53
CA TYR A 105 5.66 -2.30 10.35
C TYR A 105 5.12 -1.12 9.55
N LEU A 106 3.82 -1.05 9.32
CA LEU A 106 3.19 0.09 8.64
C LEU A 106 3.40 1.39 9.43
N ARG A 107 3.27 1.33 10.75
CA ARG A 107 3.53 2.47 11.64
C ARG A 107 4.97 2.96 11.51
N GLU A 108 5.93 2.05 11.49
CA GLU A 108 7.35 2.38 11.34
C GLU A 108 7.64 3.04 9.98
N ILE A 109 7.12 2.48 8.89
CA ILE A 109 7.23 3.09 7.55
C ILE A 109 6.62 4.50 7.56
N THR A 110 5.44 4.66 8.13
CA THR A 110 4.72 5.94 8.22
C THR A 110 5.54 6.97 9.00
N ARG A 111 6.15 6.54 10.12
CA ARG A 111 7.05 7.37 10.94
C ARG A 111 8.31 7.78 10.17
N MET A 112 8.97 6.84 9.53
CA MET A 112 10.23 7.08 8.79
C MET A 112 10.05 8.11 7.67
N HIS A 113 8.89 8.14 7.04
CA HIS A 113 8.56 9.08 5.96
C HIS A 113 7.82 10.33 6.42
N GLY A 114 7.79 10.59 7.74
CA GLY A 114 7.22 11.82 8.30
C GLY A 114 5.71 11.96 8.12
N ARG A 115 4.98 10.84 8.00
CA ARG A 115 3.53 10.81 7.74
C ARG A 115 2.69 10.53 8.98
N LEU A 116 3.29 10.28 10.14
CA LEU A 116 2.57 10.22 11.41
C LEU A 116 2.24 11.63 11.89
N PRO A 117 1.05 11.86 12.47
CA PRO A 117 0.76 13.10 13.15
C PRO A 117 1.78 13.32 14.26
N SER A 118 2.24 14.56 14.46
CA SER A 118 3.05 14.91 15.62
C SER A 118 2.21 14.70 16.88
N SER A 119 2.77 14.00 17.86
CA SER A 119 2.13 13.75 19.17
C SER A 119 2.25 14.93 20.14
N GLU A 120 2.40 16.15 19.66
CA GLU A 120 2.34 17.32 20.55
C GLU A 120 0.88 17.66 20.84
N PRO A 121 0.46 17.64 22.13
CA PRO A 121 -0.80 18.26 22.51
C PRO A 121 -0.69 19.75 22.18
N ALA A 122 -1.74 20.29 21.56
CA ALA A 122 -1.86 21.71 21.34
C ALA A 122 -1.65 22.43 22.70
N ASP A 123 -0.55 23.15 22.80
CA ASP A 123 -0.24 23.98 23.96
C ASP A 123 -1.36 25.01 24.08
N THR A 124 -2.21 24.82 25.05
CA THR A 124 -3.23 25.77 25.41
C THR A 124 -2.49 26.94 26.09
N GLN A 125 -1.98 27.87 25.31
CA GLN A 125 -1.53 29.13 25.82
C GLN A 125 -2.76 29.84 26.44
N LYS A 126 -2.91 29.63 27.74
CA LYS A 126 -3.70 30.55 28.56
C LYS A 126 -2.95 31.87 28.59
N GLN A 127 -3.43 32.82 27.81
CA GLN A 127 -3.11 34.20 27.99
C GLN A 127 -3.80 34.68 29.29
N ASN A 128 -2.96 35.04 30.24
CA ASN A 128 -3.37 35.94 31.35
C ASN A 128 -3.30 37.38 30.87
#